data_422371649fbddb034a1e0ab265cad84a
#
_entry.id   422371649fbddb034a1e0ab265cad84a
#
_cell.length_a   1.000
_cell.length_b   1.000
_cell.length_c   1.000
_cell.angle_alpha   90.00
_cell.angle_beta   90.00
_cell.angle_gamma   90.00
#
_symmetry.space_group_name_H-M   'P 1'
#
loop_
_entity.id
_entity.type
_entity.pdbx_description
1 polymer ?
#
loop_
_entity_poly.entity_id
_entity_poly.type
_entity_poly.pdbx_seq_one_letter_code
_entity_poly.pdbx_strand_id
1 'polypeptide(L)'
;MKQALVIVALLVVGSVLAYYHVANQSYFPVSKLASADGYTFHMVQDRRAQRNACAEANNRFLAPIKARCLQCDVVYARCERELQGLELALLMGDPVPVHVVVSPGLRLAMDGPKERVRRECEQLAADLVKGGAPSAACVFPGTMRRP
;
A
#
# COMPACT_ATOMS: atom_id res chain seq x y z
N MET A 1 39.87 34.83 4.30
CA MET A 1 39.37 33.94 5.36
C MET A 1 37.88 34.07 5.61
N LYS A 2 37.26 35.25 5.71
CA LYS A 2 35.79 35.40 5.96
C LYS A 2 34.91 34.77 4.85
N GLN A 3 35.27 34.90 3.58
CA GLN A 3 34.49 34.32 2.48
C GLN A 3 34.52 32.79 2.46
N ALA A 4 35.64 32.14 2.80
CA ALA A 4 35.73 30.70 2.90
C ALA A 4 34.87 30.14 4.02
N LEU A 5 34.80 30.81 5.16
CA LEU A 5 33.92 30.44 6.28
C LEU A 5 32.44 30.50 5.91
N VAL A 6 32.02 31.52 5.15
CA VAL A 6 30.64 31.66 4.69
C VAL A 6 30.25 30.51 3.73
N ILE A 7 31.13 30.17 2.80
CA ILE A 7 30.90 29.07 1.85
C ILE A 7 30.76 27.72 2.59
N VAL A 8 31.65 27.46 3.56
CA VAL A 8 31.58 26.22 4.36
C VAL A 8 30.27 26.17 5.17
N ALA A 9 29.88 27.28 5.79
CA ALA A 9 28.63 27.34 6.55
C ALA A 9 27.40 27.07 5.66
N LEU A 10 27.35 27.63 4.44
CA LEU A 10 26.26 27.39 3.49
C LEU A 10 26.22 25.94 3.01
N LEU A 11 27.37 25.30 2.78
CA LEU A 11 27.43 23.89 2.40
C LEU A 11 26.94 22.97 3.53
N VAL A 12 27.32 23.26 4.76
CA VAL A 12 26.85 22.49 5.95
C VAL A 12 25.35 22.65 6.12
N VAL A 13 24.82 23.87 6.11
CA VAL A 13 23.39 24.13 6.22
C VAL A 13 22.61 23.47 5.08
N GLY A 14 23.09 23.60 3.84
CA GLY A 14 22.47 22.96 2.67
C GLY A 14 22.45 21.44 2.80
N SER A 15 23.53 20.81 3.27
CA SER A 15 23.63 19.37 3.48
C SER A 15 22.68 18.89 4.58
N VAL A 16 22.57 19.64 5.68
CA VAL A 16 21.65 19.34 6.77
C VAL A 16 20.19 19.44 6.31
N LEU A 17 19.82 20.50 5.60
CA LEU A 17 18.48 20.67 5.06
C LEU A 17 18.12 19.58 4.04
N ALA A 18 19.03 19.23 3.15
CA ALA A 18 18.86 18.13 2.21
C ALA A 18 18.66 16.79 2.93
N TYR A 19 19.47 16.53 3.95
CA TYR A 19 19.34 15.33 4.79
C TYR A 19 17.97 15.28 5.49
N TYR A 20 17.53 16.36 6.12
CA TYR A 20 16.21 16.44 6.76
C TYR A 20 15.07 16.25 5.75
N HIS A 21 15.19 16.82 4.56
CA HIS A 21 14.18 16.66 3.53
C HIS A 21 14.07 15.21 3.05
N VAL A 22 15.19 14.52 2.85
CA VAL A 22 15.21 13.10 2.44
C VAL A 22 14.76 12.18 3.59
N ALA A 23 15.20 12.45 4.82
CA ALA A 23 14.85 11.64 5.99
C ALA A 23 13.36 11.70 6.35
N ASN A 24 12.69 12.83 6.08
CA ASN A 24 11.28 13.03 6.38
C ASN A 24 10.32 12.64 5.24
N GLN A 25 10.84 12.05 4.15
CA GLN A 25 9.98 11.56 3.08
C GLN A 25 9.18 10.34 3.53
N SER A 26 7.89 10.37 3.25
CA SER A 26 6.99 9.25 3.52
C SER A 26 6.49 8.61 2.23
N TYR A 27 6.20 7.31 2.30
CA TYR A 27 5.87 6.47 1.16
C TYR A 27 4.66 5.60 1.45
N PHE A 28 3.86 5.34 0.44
CA PHE A 28 2.79 4.35 0.47
C PHE A 28 3.30 3.01 -0.04
N PRO A 29 3.21 1.94 0.75
CA PRO A 29 3.43 0.60 0.23
C PRO A 29 2.28 0.23 -0.72
N VAL A 30 2.61 -0.07 -1.97
CA VAL A 30 1.66 -0.54 -2.98
C VAL A 30 2.17 -1.83 -3.60
N SER A 31 1.25 -2.77 -3.85
CA SER A 31 1.60 -3.98 -4.57
C SER A 31 0.43 -4.48 -5.42
N LYS A 32 0.78 -5.17 -6.50
CA LYS A 32 -0.16 -5.88 -7.35
C LYS A 32 0.29 -7.32 -7.50
N LEU A 33 -0.67 -8.21 -7.31
CA LEU A 33 -0.50 -9.63 -7.58
C LEU A 33 -1.49 -10.05 -8.68
N ALA A 34 -1.11 -11.05 -9.45
CA ALA A 34 -1.99 -11.72 -10.38
C ALA A 34 -1.92 -13.24 -10.14
N SER A 35 -3.05 -13.91 -10.19
CA SER A 35 -3.15 -15.36 -10.12
C SER A 35 -3.42 -15.94 -11.50
N ALA A 36 -2.92 -17.13 -11.75
CA ALA A 36 -3.21 -17.89 -12.97
C ALA A 36 -4.73 -18.13 -13.20
N ASP A 37 -5.52 -18.13 -12.12
CA ASP A 37 -6.98 -18.27 -12.15
C ASP A 37 -7.72 -16.99 -12.56
N GLY A 38 -7.01 -15.94 -12.97
CA GLY A 38 -7.57 -14.68 -13.44
C GLY A 38 -7.96 -13.69 -12.32
N TYR A 39 -7.46 -13.90 -11.10
CA TYR A 39 -7.59 -12.89 -10.03
C TYR A 39 -6.47 -11.87 -10.11
N THR A 40 -6.81 -10.62 -9.81
CA THR A 40 -5.83 -9.58 -9.52
C THR A 40 -6.13 -8.94 -8.17
N PHE A 41 -5.08 -8.65 -7.45
CA PHE A 41 -5.13 -8.01 -6.14
C PHE A 41 -4.28 -6.74 -6.19
N HIS A 42 -4.90 -5.61 -5.87
CA HIS A 42 -4.19 -4.33 -5.72
C HIS A 42 -4.23 -3.92 -4.26
N MET A 43 -3.08 -3.82 -3.65
CA MET A 43 -2.95 -3.43 -2.25
C MET A 43 -2.40 -2.02 -2.13
N VAL A 44 -2.98 -1.26 -1.22
CA VAL A 44 -2.46 0.02 -0.74
C VAL A 44 -2.45 -0.02 0.79
N GLN A 45 -1.33 0.35 1.38
CA GLN A 45 -1.22 0.51 2.83
C GLN A 45 -1.05 1.98 3.21
N ASP A 46 -1.26 2.27 4.49
CA ASP A 46 -1.00 3.61 5.02
C ASP A 46 0.47 4.00 4.86
N ARG A 47 0.68 5.31 4.77
CA ARG A 47 1.98 5.94 4.58
C ARG A 47 3.00 5.50 5.64
N ARG A 48 4.23 5.23 5.22
CA ARG A 48 5.38 4.90 6.07
C ARG A 48 6.43 6.01 6.00
N ALA A 49 7.04 6.28 7.15
CA ALA A 49 7.96 7.42 7.30
C ALA A 49 9.26 7.29 6.50
N GLN A 50 9.64 6.11 6.06
CA GLN A 50 10.89 5.88 5.33
C GLN A 50 10.70 4.82 4.26
N ARG A 51 11.52 4.89 3.20
CA ARG A 51 11.46 3.93 2.10
C ARG A 51 11.71 2.49 2.54
N ASN A 52 12.62 2.28 3.50
CA ASN A 52 12.90 0.96 4.04
C ASN A 52 11.70 0.39 4.82
N ALA A 53 11.06 1.21 5.64
CA ALA A 53 9.84 0.81 6.37
C ALA A 53 8.68 0.49 5.41
N CYS A 54 8.58 1.22 4.31
CA CYS A 54 7.63 0.94 3.23
C CYS A 54 7.93 -0.41 2.55
N ALA A 55 9.18 -0.66 2.16
CA ALA A 55 9.58 -1.92 1.54
C ALA A 55 9.34 -3.12 2.47
N GLU A 56 9.62 -2.96 3.76
CA GLU A 56 9.35 -3.98 4.78
C GLU A 56 7.86 -4.25 4.93
N ALA A 57 7.01 -3.21 4.90
CA ALA A 57 5.55 -3.37 4.95
C ALA A 57 5.02 -4.16 3.74
N ASN A 58 5.53 -3.89 2.53
CA ASN A 58 5.23 -4.70 1.34
C ASN A 58 5.65 -6.15 1.52
N ASN A 59 6.87 -6.40 1.99
CA ASN A 59 7.40 -7.75 2.17
C ASN A 59 6.61 -8.54 3.22
N ARG A 60 6.27 -7.93 4.35
CA ARG A 60 5.45 -8.57 5.41
C ARG A 60 4.07 -8.96 4.88
N PHE A 61 3.46 -8.15 4.04
CA PHE A 61 2.17 -8.45 3.45
C PHE A 61 2.27 -9.56 2.40
N LEU A 62 3.28 -9.51 1.53
CA LEU A 62 3.41 -10.43 0.41
C LEU A 62 3.91 -11.83 0.83
N ALA A 63 4.73 -11.93 1.87
CA ALA A 63 5.32 -13.20 2.31
C ALA A 63 4.28 -14.29 2.60
N PRO A 64 3.22 -14.06 3.42
CA PRO A 64 2.20 -15.08 3.68
C PRO A 64 1.36 -15.42 2.44
N ILE A 65 1.17 -14.46 1.53
CA ILE A 65 0.42 -14.70 0.29
C ILE A 65 1.23 -15.62 -0.62
N LYS A 66 2.51 -15.32 -0.83
CA LYS A 66 3.40 -16.17 -1.64
C LYS A 66 3.52 -17.58 -1.09
N ALA A 67 3.52 -17.73 0.24
CA ALA A 67 3.58 -19.04 0.87
C ALA A 67 2.32 -19.90 0.67
N ARG A 68 1.16 -19.26 0.48
CA ARG A 68 -0.14 -19.94 0.32
C ARG A 68 -0.61 -20.04 -1.13
N CYS A 69 -0.24 -19.08 -1.96
CA CYS A 69 -0.63 -19.02 -3.36
C CYS A 69 0.58 -19.30 -4.26
N LEU A 70 0.80 -20.58 -4.59
CA LEU A 70 1.90 -21.00 -5.47
C LEU A 70 1.74 -20.52 -6.93
N GLN A 71 0.53 -20.11 -7.32
CA GLN A 71 0.19 -19.64 -8.66
C GLN A 71 0.01 -18.12 -8.72
N CYS A 72 0.42 -17.40 -7.66
CA CYS A 72 0.36 -15.95 -7.61
C CYS A 72 1.70 -15.32 -7.97
N ASP A 73 1.70 -14.50 -9.01
CA ASP A 73 2.84 -13.70 -9.41
C ASP A 73 2.72 -12.28 -8.83
N VAL A 74 3.82 -11.77 -8.29
CA VAL A 74 3.92 -10.37 -7.90
C VAL A 74 4.23 -9.56 -9.15
N VAL A 75 3.24 -8.84 -9.65
CA VAL A 75 3.39 -7.97 -10.82
C VAL A 75 4.27 -6.78 -10.47
N TYR A 76 4.02 -6.17 -9.30
CA TYR A 76 4.92 -5.16 -8.71
C TYR A 76 4.72 -5.09 -7.19
N ALA A 77 5.79 -4.60 -6.51
CA ALA A 77 5.76 -4.16 -5.13
C ALA A 77 6.69 -2.94 -5.03
N ARG A 78 6.13 -1.78 -4.73
CA ARG A 78 6.85 -0.52 -4.80
C ARG A 78 6.41 0.43 -3.70
N CYS A 79 7.21 1.48 -3.51
CA CYS A 79 6.99 2.53 -2.53
C CYS A 79 6.78 3.85 -3.26
N GLU A 80 5.55 4.34 -3.25
CA GLU A 80 5.14 5.55 -3.95
C GLU A 80 5.05 6.73 -2.99
N ARG A 81 5.51 7.89 -3.42
CA ARG A 81 5.34 9.15 -2.67
C ARG A 81 3.94 9.72 -2.86
N GLU A 82 3.44 9.56 -4.05
CA GLU A 82 2.12 10.03 -4.50
C GLU A 82 1.41 8.89 -5.17
N LEU A 83 0.15 8.69 -4.80
CA LEU A 83 -0.71 7.68 -5.40
C LEU A 83 -1.49 8.28 -6.57
N GLN A 84 -1.81 7.45 -7.56
CA GLN A 84 -2.60 7.82 -8.72
C GLN A 84 -3.61 6.72 -9.05
N GLY A 85 -4.63 7.07 -9.84
CA GLY A 85 -5.60 6.12 -10.36
C GLY A 85 -6.28 5.29 -9.26
N LEU A 86 -6.26 3.98 -9.41
CA LEU A 86 -6.93 3.05 -8.49
C LEU A 86 -6.37 3.13 -7.06
N GLU A 87 -5.05 3.22 -6.91
CA GLU A 87 -4.43 3.29 -5.57
C GLU A 87 -4.87 4.54 -4.80
N LEU A 88 -4.97 5.69 -5.46
CA LEU A 88 -5.48 6.91 -4.85
C LEU A 88 -6.96 6.77 -4.48
N ALA A 89 -7.78 6.25 -5.40
CA ALA A 89 -9.21 6.04 -5.15
C ALA A 89 -9.43 5.11 -3.94
N LEU A 90 -8.66 4.03 -3.83
CA LEU A 90 -8.72 3.12 -2.68
C LEU A 90 -8.37 3.81 -1.37
N LEU A 91 -7.30 4.62 -1.36
CA LEU A 91 -6.88 5.34 -0.15
C LEU A 91 -7.93 6.38 0.27
N MET A 92 -8.47 7.12 -0.70
CA MET A 92 -9.47 8.17 -0.45
C MET A 92 -10.87 7.62 -0.12
N GLY A 93 -11.11 6.32 -0.31
CA GLY A 93 -12.42 5.72 -0.15
C GLY A 93 -13.39 6.10 -1.26
N ASP A 94 -12.89 6.42 -2.44
CA ASP A 94 -13.73 6.70 -3.60
C ASP A 94 -14.37 5.40 -4.13
N PRO A 95 -15.58 5.44 -4.71
CA PRO A 95 -16.19 4.26 -5.31
C PRO A 95 -15.33 3.69 -6.44
N VAL A 96 -15.07 2.38 -6.37
CA VAL A 96 -14.32 1.63 -7.39
C VAL A 96 -15.17 0.48 -7.93
N PRO A 97 -14.96 0.02 -9.20
CA PRO A 97 -15.77 -1.01 -9.84
C PRO A 97 -15.41 -2.44 -9.42
N VAL A 98 -14.67 -2.62 -8.32
CA VAL A 98 -14.16 -3.90 -7.80
C VAL A 98 -14.50 -4.08 -6.33
N HIS A 99 -14.42 -5.32 -5.83
CA HIS A 99 -14.56 -5.59 -4.40
C HIS A 99 -13.32 -5.10 -3.65
N VAL A 100 -13.52 -4.55 -2.46
CA VAL A 100 -12.40 -4.01 -1.66
C VAL A 100 -12.49 -4.55 -0.24
N VAL A 101 -11.42 -5.16 0.24
CA VAL A 101 -11.25 -5.40 1.68
C VAL A 101 -10.67 -4.14 2.30
N VAL A 102 -11.41 -3.59 3.25
CA VAL A 102 -11.05 -2.38 4.01
C VAL A 102 -10.72 -2.80 5.43
N SER A 103 -9.51 -2.48 5.87
CA SER A 103 -9.06 -2.65 7.25
C SER A 103 -8.23 -1.42 7.65
N PRO A 104 -8.09 -1.08 8.94
CA PRO A 104 -7.20 -0.02 9.36
C PRO A 104 -5.79 -0.21 8.80
N GLY A 105 -5.29 0.80 8.10
CA GLY A 105 -3.97 0.78 7.48
C GLY A 105 -3.83 -0.05 6.19
N LEU A 106 -4.93 -0.67 5.69
CA LEU A 106 -4.89 -1.54 4.50
C LEU A 106 -6.15 -1.38 3.66
N ARG A 107 -5.97 -1.27 2.35
CA ARG A 107 -7.02 -1.36 1.32
C ARG A 107 -6.56 -2.38 0.28
N LEU A 108 -7.38 -3.38 0.03
CA LEU A 108 -7.09 -4.44 -0.92
C LEU A 108 -8.24 -4.57 -1.92
N ALA A 109 -8.02 -4.09 -3.14
CA ALA A 109 -8.95 -4.28 -4.25
C ALA A 109 -8.75 -5.67 -4.87
N MET A 110 -9.86 -6.33 -5.16
CA MET A 110 -9.91 -7.68 -5.71
C MET A 110 -10.75 -7.67 -6.98
N ASP A 111 -10.14 -8.07 -8.09
CA ASP A 111 -10.82 -8.24 -9.39
C ASP A 111 -10.69 -9.70 -9.86
N GLY A 112 -11.72 -10.20 -10.54
CA GLY A 112 -11.78 -11.58 -11.02
C GLY A 112 -13.23 -12.06 -11.24
N PRO A 113 -13.48 -13.38 -11.32
CA PRO A 113 -14.82 -13.95 -11.48
C PRO A 113 -15.76 -13.53 -10.35
N LYS A 114 -16.82 -12.76 -10.65
CA LYS A 114 -17.67 -12.02 -9.70
C LYS A 114 -18.11 -12.81 -8.47
N GLU A 115 -18.67 -14.01 -8.67
CA GLU A 115 -19.19 -14.85 -7.57
C GLU A 115 -18.09 -15.37 -6.63
N ARG A 116 -16.93 -15.63 -7.18
CA ARG A 116 -15.78 -16.10 -6.39
C ARG A 116 -15.11 -14.95 -5.65
N VAL A 117 -14.90 -13.80 -6.32
CA VAL A 117 -14.31 -12.59 -5.70
C VAL A 117 -15.10 -12.15 -4.48
N ARG A 118 -16.42 -12.17 -4.54
CA ARG A 118 -17.25 -11.83 -3.39
C ARG A 118 -16.95 -12.72 -2.18
N ARG A 119 -16.96 -14.04 -2.35
CA ARG A 119 -16.68 -14.99 -1.25
C ARG A 119 -15.27 -14.84 -0.70
N GLU A 120 -14.30 -14.71 -1.60
CA GLU A 120 -12.88 -14.50 -1.22
C GLU A 120 -12.69 -13.19 -0.45
N CYS A 121 -13.38 -12.12 -0.85
CA CYS A 121 -13.34 -10.83 -0.18
C CYS A 121 -13.92 -10.92 1.25
N GLU A 122 -15.09 -11.55 1.40
CA GLU A 122 -15.73 -11.77 2.72
C GLU A 122 -14.85 -12.67 3.61
N GLN A 123 -14.29 -13.75 3.06
CA GLN A 123 -13.40 -14.66 3.76
C GLN A 123 -12.12 -13.95 4.22
N LEU A 124 -11.49 -13.19 3.34
CA LEU A 124 -10.25 -12.46 3.66
C LEU A 124 -10.49 -11.40 4.74
N ALA A 125 -11.62 -10.69 4.70
CA ALA A 125 -11.98 -9.76 5.75
C ALA A 125 -12.14 -10.47 7.11
N ALA A 126 -12.79 -11.63 7.14
CA ALA A 126 -12.93 -12.45 8.36
C ALA A 126 -11.56 -12.96 8.86
N ASP A 127 -10.69 -13.40 7.95
CA ASP A 127 -9.36 -13.90 8.31
C ASP A 127 -8.43 -12.80 8.84
N LEU A 128 -8.55 -11.58 8.33
CA LEU A 128 -7.83 -10.42 8.88
C LEU A 128 -8.23 -10.13 10.33
N VAL A 129 -9.52 -10.18 10.65
CA VAL A 129 -10.02 -9.99 12.03
C VAL A 129 -9.53 -11.12 12.93
N LYS A 130 -9.58 -12.37 12.47
CA LYS A 130 -9.03 -13.54 13.22
C LYS A 130 -7.51 -13.41 13.43
N GLY A 131 -6.81 -12.81 12.47
CA GLY A 131 -5.38 -12.53 12.53
C GLY A 131 -5.00 -11.34 13.41
N GLY A 132 -5.96 -10.70 14.09
CA GLY A 132 -5.71 -9.60 15.02
C GLY A 132 -5.95 -8.20 14.46
N ALA A 133 -6.47 -8.03 13.25
CA ALA A 133 -6.90 -6.73 12.78
C ALA A 133 -8.11 -6.25 13.63
N PRO A 134 -8.15 -4.99 14.08
CA PRO A 134 -9.23 -4.49 14.94
C PRO A 134 -10.59 -4.49 14.22
N SER A 135 -10.57 -4.36 12.91
CA SER A 135 -11.76 -4.52 12.04
C SER A 135 -11.33 -4.81 10.62
N ALA A 136 -12.16 -5.50 9.87
CA ALA A 136 -12.06 -5.62 8.42
C ALA A 136 -13.44 -5.86 7.83
N ALA A 137 -13.69 -5.33 6.64
CA ALA A 137 -14.94 -5.48 5.93
C ALA A 137 -14.72 -5.63 4.43
N CYS A 138 -15.54 -6.47 3.78
CA CYS A 138 -15.64 -6.51 2.35
C CYS A 138 -16.64 -5.46 1.88
N VAL A 139 -16.19 -4.55 1.02
CA VAL A 139 -16.98 -3.48 0.41
C VAL A 139 -17.26 -3.84 -1.04
N PHE A 140 -18.53 -3.73 -1.44
CA PHE A 140 -18.97 -4.08 -2.79
C PHE A 140 -18.67 -2.97 -3.80
N PRO A 141 -18.57 -3.33 -5.11
CA PRO A 141 -18.34 -2.36 -6.17
C PRO A 141 -19.30 -1.18 -6.11
N GLY A 142 -18.78 0.03 -6.24
CA GLY A 142 -19.56 1.27 -6.24
C GLY A 142 -20.12 1.72 -4.89
N THR A 143 -19.91 0.97 -3.78
CA THR A 143 -20.47 1.28 -2.47
C THR A 143 -19.47 1.85 -1.46
N MET A 144 -18.22 2.01 -1.84
CA MET A 144 -17.21 2.61 -0.95
C MET A 144 -17.65 4.02 -0.54
N ARG A 145 -17.65 4.29 0.77
CA ARG A 145 -17.90 5.61 1.33
C ARG A 145 -16.58 6.14 1.89
N ARG A 146 -16.36 7.43 1.72
CA ARG A 146 -15.25 8.12 2.39
C ARG A 146 -15.35 7.92 3.90
N PRO A 147 -14.26 7.59 4.58
CA PRO A 147 -14.23 7.46 6.03
C PRO A 147 -14.60 8.74 6.74
#